data_93150b7607b7fdc44666c8c14b585d47
#
_entry.id   93150b7607b7fdc44666c8c14b585d47
#
_cell.length_a   1.000
_cell.length_b   1.000
_cell.length_c   1.000
_cell.angle_alpha   90.00
_cell.angle_beta   90.00
_cell.angle_gamma   90.00
#
_symmetry.space_group_name_H-M   'P 1'
#
loop_
_entity.id
_entity.type
_entity.pdbx_description
1 polymer ?
#
loop_
_entity_poly.entity_id
_entity_poly.type
_entity_poly.pdbx_seq_one_letter_code
_entity_poly.pdbx_strand_id
1 'polypeptide(L)'
;MCCRSSISYLLIKREKISTSLFFVRHGQASFGQEEYDNLSDIGIQQSIALGKALKKEKLVFDKAIVGPHKRHMQTFEGFLEGFDTKIPYSIEEDFAENHLMEVVQHFAPKLLESGPELIDIYNKYDDEMKRSFKIFQYVAFKWANSELDLSGTDLETYKDFRFRVKRVLDRIEDSLDNKSSDILIVTSGGTISAVYGEATGCSDEEIQKQNFRIQNASVSEFLYTTERFTLKTFNVSFISEELKTYI
;
A
#
# COMPACT_ATOMS: atom_id res chain seq x y z
N MET A 1 12.36 -59.10 32.69
CA MET A 1 11.09 -58.46 32.27
C MET A 1 11.33 -56.96 32.23
N CYS A 2 11.57 -56.46 31.07
CA CYS A 2 11.91 -55.03 30.87
C CYS A 2 10.70 -54.36 30.17
N CYS A 3 9.97 -53.55 30.92
CA CYS A 3 8.81 -52.83 30.44
C CYS A 3 9.29 -51.58 29.66
N ARG A 4 9.25 -51.63 28.35
CA ARG A 4 9.43 -50.44 27.51
C ARG A 4 8.12 -49.70 27.41
N SER A 5 8.01 -48.57 28.12
CA SER A 5 6.93 -47.60 27.90
C SER A 5 7.16 -46.84 26.60
N SER A 6 6.37 -47.18 25.60
CA SER A 6 6.30 -46.43 24.35
C SER A 6 5.59 -45.08 24.60
N ILE A 7 6.33 -44.00 24.71
CA ILE A 7 5.78 -42.64 24.68
C ILE A 7 5.48 -42.32 23.20
N SER A 8 4.22 -42.48 22.84
CA SER A 8 3.71 -41.99 21.54
C SER A 8 3.70 -40.46 21.56
N TYR A 9 4.68 -39.87 20.95
CA TYR A 9 4.61 -38.44 20.59
C TYR A 9 3.50 -38.27 19.56
N LEU A 10 2.32 -37.89 20.04
CA LEU A 10 1.31 -37.30 19.15
C LEU A 10 1.87 -35.98 18.60
N LEU A 11 2.46 -36.03 17.43
CA LEU A 11 2.67 -34.85 16.58
C LEU A 11 1.28 -34.38 16.15
N ILE A 12 0.65 -33.55 16.98
CA ILE A 12 -0.46 -32.73 16.53
C ILE A 12 0.16 -31.82 15.46
N LYS A 13 -0.07 -32.13 14.19
CA LYS A 13 0.09 -31.18 13.12
C LYS A 13 -0.86 -30.03 13.46
N ARG A 14 -0.36 -29.00 14.13
CA ARG A 14 -1.04 -27.70 14.14
C ARG A 14 -1.13 -27.28 12.69
N GLU A 15 -2.33 -27.28 12.13
CA GLU A 15 -2.57 -26.60 10.86
C GLU A 15 -2.02 -25.18 11.05
N LYS A 16 -1.11 -24.77 10.18
CA LYS A 16 -0.53 -23.43 10.24
C LYS A 16 -1.66 -22.46 9.91
N ILE A 17 -2.21 -21.84 10.94
CA ILE A 17 -3.18 -20.79 10.78
C ILE A 17 -2.45 -19.63 10.13
N SER A 18 -2.90 -19.23 8.96
CA SER A 18 -2.32 -18.10 8.21
C SER A 18 -3.45 -17.20 7.72
N THR A 19 -3.25 -15.90 7.88
CA THR A 19 -4.12 -14.89 7.30
C THR A 19 -3.42 -14.25 6.13
N SER A 20 -4.09 -14.19 4.97
CA SER A 20 -3.61 -13.45 3.82
C SER A 20 -4.19 -12.05 3.82
N LEU A 21 -3.32 -11.04 3.70
CA LEU A 21 -3.69 -9.65 3.51
C LEU A 21 -3.43 -9.27 2.06
N PHE A 22 -4.49 -8.98 1.31
CA PHE A 22 -4.45 -8.58 -0.09
C PHE A 22 -4.57 -7.07 -0.19
N PHE A 23 -3.44 -6.38 -0.28
CA PHE A 23 -3.40 -4.94 -0.45
C PHE A 23 -3.59 -4.56 -1.92
N VAL A 24 -4.60 -3.77 -2.19
CA VAL A 24 -4.94 -3.23 -3.51
C VAL A 24 -4.65 -1.73 -3.51
N ARG A 25 -3.80 -1.27 -4.45
CA ARG A 25 -3.70 0.15 -4.74
C ARG A 25 -4.97 0.60 -5.44
N HIS A 26 -5.53 1.74 -5.04
CA HIS A 26 -6.68 2.34 -5.70
C HIS A 26 -6.49 2.45 -7.22
N GLY A 27 -7.58 2.45 -7.98
CA GLY A 27 -7.59 2.76 -9.40
C GLY A 27 -7.03 4.16 -9.68
N GLN A 28 -6.74 4.46 -10.95
CA GLN A 28 -6.22 5.76 -11.33
C GLN A 28 -7.14 6.88 -10.82
N ALA A 29 -6.56 7.86 -10.14
CA ALA A 29 -7.27 9.05 -9.69
C ALA A 29 -7.37 10.11 -10.81
N SER A 30 -8.32 11.04 -10.67
CA SER A 30 -8.55 12.16 -11.62
C SER A 30 -7.51 13.27 -11.42
N PHE A 31 -6.26 13.02 -11.82
CA PHE A 31 -5.18 13.97 -11.67
C PHE A 31 -5.45 15.27 -12.45
N GLY A 32 -5.30 16.44 -11.78
CA GLY A 32 -5.47 17.76 -12.41
C GLY A 32 -6.91 18.25 -12.54
N GLN A 33 -7.91 17.54 -12.00
CA GLN A 33 -9.29 18.01 -11.90
C GLN A 33 -9.57 18.63 -10.51
N GLU A 34 -10.64 19.44 -10.40
CA GLU A 34 -11.04 20.11 -9.15
C GLU A 34 -11.23 19.11 -7.99
N GLU A 35 -11.73 17.92 -8.27
CA GLU A 35 -11.86 16.83 -7.29
C GLU A 35 -10.83 15.73 -7.53
N TYR A 36 -9.59 15.98 -7.18
CA TYR A 36 -8.48 15.03 -7.31
C TYR A 36 -8.73 13.66 -6.64
N ASP A 37 -9.52 13.62 -5.57
CA ASP A 37 -9.77 12.38 -4.80
C ASP A 37 -10.77 11.42 -5.45
N ASN A 38 -11.29 11.72 -6.65
CA ASN A 38 -12.10 10.80 -7.43
C ASN A 38 -11.26 9.87 -8.31
N LEU A 39 -11.80 8.69 -8.62
CA LEU A 39 -11.26 7.88 -9.71
C LEU A 39 -11.53 8.53 -11.07
N SER A 40 -10.60 8.35 -12.00
CA SER A 40 -10.86 8.58 -13.43
C SER A 40 -11.74 7.46 -14.02
N ASP A 41 -12.23 7.66 -15.25
CA ASP A 41 -12.98 6.61 -15.97
C ASP A 41 -12.16 5.32 -16.12
N ILE A 42 -10.84 5.46 -16.33
CA ILE A 42 -9.91 4.32 -16.37
C ILE A 42 -9.82 3.68 -14.98
N GLY A 43 -9.74 4.46 -13.91
CA GLY A 43 -9.68 3.95 -12.54
C GLY A 43 -10.92 3.13 -12.16
N ILE A 44 -12.10 3.54 -12.60
CA ILE A 44 -13.35 2.77 -12.42
C ILE A 44 -13.26 1.44 -13.18
N GLN A 45 -12.84 1.48 -14.46
CA GLN A 45 -12.66 0.27 -15.27
C GLN A 45 -11.63 -0.68 -14.68
N GLN A 46 -10.51 -0.16 -14.17
CA GLN A 46 -9.48 -0.94 -13.47
C GLN A 46 -10.07 -1.68 -12.27
N SER A 47 -10.87 -1.00 -11.46
CA SER A 47 -11.47 -1.55 -10.25
C SER A 47 -12.43 -2.69 -10.56
N ILE A 48 -13.31 -2.51 -11.56
CA ILE A 48 -14.24 -3.55 -12.04
C ILE A 48 -13.47 -4.74 -12.64
N ALA A 49 -12.45 -4.46 -13.46
CA ALA A 49 -11.63 -5.49 -14.08
C ALA A 49 -10.90 -6.34 -13.05
N LEU A 50 -10.36 -5.71 -12.00
CA LEU A 50 -9.71 -6.38 -10.88
C LEU A 50 -10.68 -7.33 -10.16
N GLY A 51 -11.88 -6.85 -9.84
CA GLY A 51 -12.91 -7.68 -9.21
C GLY A 51 -13.23 -8.93 -10.04
N LYS A 52 -13.45 -8.77 -11.36
CA LYS A 52 -13.68 -9.89 -12.29
C LYS A 52 -12.51 -10.88 -12.32
N ALA A 53 -11.28 -10.36 -12.33
CA ALA A 53 -10.09 -11.19 -12.37
C ALA A 53 -9.93 -12.03 -11.08
N LEU A 54 -10.06 -11.42 -9.90
CA LEU A 54 -9.91 -12.14 -8.63
C LEU A 54 -11.07 -13.13 -8.38
N LYS A 55 -12.28 -12.84 -8.88
CA LYS A 55 -13.37 -13.81 -8.91
C LYS A 55 -13.02 -15.05 -9.75
N LYS A 56 -12.40 -14.85 -10.92
CA LYS A 56 -11.94 -15.96 -11.79
C LYS A 56 -10.86 -16.81 -11.11
N GLU A 57 -10.01 -16.21 -10.30
CA GLU A 57 -9.00 -16.90 -9.47
C GLU A 57 -9.64 -17.64 -8.27
N LYS A 58 -10.97 -17.54 -8.09
CA LYS A 58 -11.75 -18.19 -7.03
C LYS A 58 -11.32 -17.75 -5.61
N LEU A 59 -10.82 -16.54 -5.46
CA LEU A 59 -10.53 -15.98 -4.15
C LEU A 59 -11.84 -15.74 -3.39
N VAL A 60 -11.77 -15.83 -2.07
CA VAL A 60 -12.88 -15.54 -1.16
C VAL A 60 -12.33 -14.64 -0.06
N PHE A 61 -13.00 -13.52 0.17
CA PHE A 61 -12.58 -12.58 1.21
C PHE A 61 -13.59 -12.60 2.37
N ASP A 62 -13.10 -12.77 3.59
CA ASP A 62 -13.93 -12.79 4.80
C ASP A 62 -14.38 -11.38 5.19
N LYS A 63 -13.51 -10.39 4.98
CA LYS A 63 -13.76 -8.96 5.23
C LYS A 63 -12.89 -8.09 4.34
N ALA A 64 -13.26 -6.81 4.26
CA ALA A 64 -12.42 -5.79 3.66
C ALA A 64 -12.11 -4.66 4.66
N ILE A 65 -10.96 -4.03 4.47
CA ILE A 65 -10.56 -2.79 5.14
C ILE A 65 -10.29 -1.77 4.05
N VAL A 66 -10.94 -0.61 4.13
CA VAL A 66 -10.84 0.43 3.11
C VAL A 66 -10.27 1.69 3.74
N GLY A 67 -9.22 2.25 3.14
CA GLY A 67 -8.70 3.55 3.56
C GLY A 67 -9.71 4.68 3.38
N PRO A 68 -9.53 5.85 4.01
CA PRO A 68 -10.58 6.87 4.15
C PRO A 68 -10.83 7.70 2.89
N HIS A 69 -9.92 7.68 1.91
CA HIS A 69 -10.05 8.50 0.72
C HIS A 69 -11.19 8.05 -0.19
N LYS A 70 -11.82 9.00 -0.88
CA LYS A 70 -12.93 8.74 -1.81
C LYS A 70 -12.52 7.75 -2.91
N ARG A 71 -11.31 7.89 -3.46
CA ARG A 71 -10.75 6.96 -4.45
C ARG A 71 -10.59 5.53 -3.92
N HIS A 72 -10.36 5.34 -2.60
CA HIS A 72 -10.31 4.00 -2.00
C HIS A 72 -11.70 3.36 -2.00
N MET A 73 -12.71 4.11 -1.56
CA MET A 73 -14.09 3.65 -1.54
C MET A 73 -14.61 3.35 -2.96
N GLN A 74 -14.38 4.25 -3.91
CA GLN A 74 -14.78 4.04 -5.31
C GLN A 74 -14.09 2.82 -5.94
N THR A 75 -12.81 2.57 -5.58
CA THR A 75 -12.10 1.35 -5.99
C THR A 75 -12.75 0.11 -5.41
N PHE A 76 -13.12 0.14 -4.13
CA PHE A 76 -13.80 -0.97 -3.47
C PHE A 76 -15.19 -1.23 -4.07
N GLU A 77 -15.96 -0.18 -4.35
CA GLU A 77 -17.28 -0.30 -5.00
C GLU A 77 -17.16 -0.91 -6.41
N GLY A 78 -16.25 -0.39 -7.24
CA GLY A 78 -15.98 -0.97 -8.57
C GLY A 78 -15.47 -2.42 -8.49
N PHE A 79 -14.63 -2.70 -7.49
CA PHE A 79 -14.19 -4.08 -7.22
C PHE A 79 -15.38 -5.00 -6.90
N LEU A 80 -16.29 -4.60 -6.02
CA LEU A 80 -17.47 -5.39 -5.67
C LEU A 80 -18.38 -5.62 -6.87
N GLU A 81 -18.55 -4.63 -7.76
CA GLU A 81 -19.30 -4.79 -9.01
C GLU A 81 -18.70 -5.90 -9.87
N GLY A 82 -17.39 -5.92 -10.06
CA GLY A 82 -16.69 -6.94 -10.84
C GLY A 82 -16.64 -8.30 -10.15
N PHE A 83 -16.43 -8.31 -8.82
CA PHE A 83 -16.34 -9.52 -8.00
C PHE A 83 -17.71 -10.18 -7.79
N ASP A 84 -18.80 -9.41 -7.91
CA ASP A 84 -20.18 -9.86 -7.83
C ASP A 84 -20.48 -10.65 -6.53
N THR A 85 -19.96 -10.14 -5.43
CA THR A 85 -20.16 -10.72 -4.09
C THR A 85 -20.02 -9.61 -3.05
N LYS A 86 -20.90 -9.59 -2.06
CA LYS A 86 -20.81 -8.64 -0.95
C LYS A 86 -19.73 -9.08 0.02
N ILE A 87 -18.86 -8.17 0.41
CA ILE A 87 -17.82 -8.36 1.42
C ILE A 87 -18.10 -7.35 2.55
N PRO A 88 -18.24 -7.78 3.82
CA PRO A 88 -18.35 -6.85 4.93
C PRO A 88 -17.07 -6.03 5.02
N TYR A 89 -17.19 -4.72 5.29
CA TYR A 89 -16.02 -3.85 5.33
C TYR A 89 -16.05 -2.86 6.48
N SER A 90 -14.88 -2.32 6.80
CA SER A 90 -14.67 -1.19 7.71
C SER A 90 -13.76 -0.14 7.06
N ILE A 91 -13.92 1.11 7.49
CA ILE A 91 -12.99 2.19 7.13
C ILE A 91 -11.86 2.23 8.16
N GLU A 92 -10.63 2.41 7.69
CA GLU A 92 -9.45 2.55 8.53
C GLU A 92 -8.70 3.84 8.18
N GLU A 93 -8.79 4.83 9.07
CA GLU A 93 -8.21 6.16 8.88
C GLU A 93 -6.68 6.13 8.77
N ASP A 94 -6.03 5.28 9.54
CA ASP A 94 -4.57 5.16 9.52
C ASP A 94 -4.01 4.51 8.23
N PHE A 95 -4.89 4.00 7.35
CA PHE A 95 -4.55 3.57 5.98
C PHE A 95 -4.77 4.67 4.93
N ALA A 96 -4.87 5.93 5.36
CA ALA A 96 -4.77 7.08 4.46
C ALA A 96 -3.42 7.10 3.72
N GLU A 97 -3.38 7.75 2.54
CA GLU A 97 -2.11 8.07 1.87
C GLU A 97 -1.24 8.95 2.77
N ASN A 98 0.06 8.92 2.55
CA ASN A 98 0.98 9.83 3.21
C ASN A 98 0.82 11.28 2.69
N HIS A 99 1.28 12.24 3.47
CA HIS A 99 1.21 13.67 3.13
C HIS A 99 2.42 14.15 2.30
N LEU A 100 2.99 13.26 1.48
CA LEU A 100 4.18 13.60 0.68
C LEU A 100 3.94 14.77 -0.28
N MET A 101 2.74 14.90 -0.83
CA MET A 101 2.43 16.02 -1.74
C MET A 101 2.57 17.37 -1.02
N GLU A 102 2.04 17.48 0.20
CA GLU A 102 2.11 18.68 1.04
C GLU A 102 3.57 18.96 1.44
N VAL A 103 4.33 17.93 1.76
CA VAL A 103 5.77 18.03 2.03
C VAL A 103 6.51 18.58 0.81
N VAL A 104 6.23 18.05 -0.38
CA VAL A 104 6.84 18.53 -1.63
C VAL A 104 6.47 19.98 -1.91
N GLN A 105 5.20 20.35 -1.79
CA GLN A 105 4.73 21.72 -1.99
C GLN A 105 5.42 22.71 -1.03
N HIS A 106 5.67 22.30 0.20
CA HIS A 106 6.31 23.14 1.21
C HIS A 106 7.83 23.29 0.99
N PHE A 107 8.51 22.20 0.66
CA PHE A 107 9.99 22.16 0.63
C PHE A 107 10.60 22.36 -0.75
N ALA A 108 9.96 21.97 -1.85
CA ALA A 108 10.55 22.08 -3.17
C ALA A 108 10.93 23.52 -3.54
N PRO A 109 10.11 24.57 -3.30
CA PRO A 109 10.50 25.95 -3.59
C PRO A 109 11.76 26.37 -2.81
N LYS A 110 11.82 26.08 -1.52
CA LYS A 110 12.95 26.45 -0.66
C LYS A 110 14.24 25.76 -1.09
N LEU A 111 14.14 24.47 -1.45
CA LEU A 111 15.28 23.68 -1.92
C LEU A 111 15.76 24.13 -3.31
N LEU A 112 14.88 24.64 -4.17
CA LEU A 112 15.23 25.24 -5.46
C LEU A 112 15.97 26.59 -5.32
N GLU A 113 15.72 27.32 -4.24
CA GLU A 113 16.41 28.58 -3.96
C GLU A 113 17.82 28.39 -3.37
N SER A 114 18.05 27.34 -2.59
CA SER A 114 19.26 27.19 -1.77
C SER A 114 19.97 25.83 -1.91
N GLY A 115 19.34 24.84 -2.54
CA GLY A 115 19.87 23.47 -2.64
C GLY A 115 20.52 23.19 -4.00
N PRO A 116 21.86 23.10 -4.12
CA PRO A 116 22.54 22.91 -5.39
C PRO A 116 22.07 21.65 -6.12
N GLU A 117 21.81 20.57 -5.40
CA GLU A 117 21.40 19.30 -5.99
C GLU A 117 20.02 19.38 -6.68
N LEU A 118 19.06 20.12 -6.08
CA LEU A 118 17.75 20.28 -6.69
C LEU A 118 17.79 21.25 -7.90
N ILE A 119 18.66 22.25 -7.84
CA ILE A 119 18.94 23.14 -8.98
C ILE A 119 19.55 22.34 -10.13
N ASP A 120 20.48 21.43 -9.86
CA ASP A 120 21.07 20.55 -10.87
C ASP A 120 20.00 19.63 -11.50
N ILE A 121 19.10 19.06 -10.70
CA ILE A 121 17.95 18.28 -11.20
C ILE A 121 17.06 19.16 -12.08
N TYR A 122 16.73 20.37 -11.63
CA TYR A 122 15.89 21.31 -12.38
C TYR A 122 16.49 21.64 -13.75
N ASN A 123 17.79 21.89 -13.82
CA ASN A 123 18.50 22.26 -15.05
C ASN A 123 18.77 21.06 -15.98
N LYS A 124 18.77 19.85 -15.46
CA LYS A 124 19.10 18.62 -16.20
C LYS A 124 18.00 18.15 -17.15
N TYR A 125 16.74 18.45 -16.83
CA TYR A 125 15.59 17.90 -17.55
C TYR A 125 14.79 19.01 -18.21
N ASP A 126 14.72 19.00 -19.56
CA ASP A 126 13.91 19.94 -20.35
C ASP A 126 12.42 19.61 -20.32
N ASP A 127 12.08 18.33 -20.23
CA ASP A 127 10.70 17.84 -20.08
C ASP A 127 10.16 18.21 -18.70
N GLU A 128 9.08 19.01 -18.66
CA GLU A 128 8.50 19.55 -17.43
C GLU A 128 7.93 18.45 -16.53
N MET A 129 7.25 17.44 -17.09
CA MET A 129 6.68 16.34 -16.32
C MET A 129 7.79 15.50 -15.69
N LYS A 130 8.82 15.17 -16.46
CA LYS A 130 9.97 14.42 -15.95
C LYS A 130 10.73 15.20 -14.89
N ARG A 131 10.89 16.52 -15.09
CA ARG A 131 11.50 17.42 -14.10
C ARG A 131 10.73 17.43 -12.81
N SER A 132 9.42 17.66 -12.86
CA SER A 132 8.53 17.67 -11.70
C SER A 132 8.57 16.35 -10.94
N PHE A 133 8.55 15.22 -11.65
CA PHE A 133 8.67 13.91 -11.05
C PHE A 133 10.04 13.70 -10.36
N LYS A 134 11.13 14.18 -10.93
CA LYS A 134 12.46 14.09 -10.31
C LYS A 134 12.60 14.97 -9.08
N ILE A 135 12.01 16.16 -9.08
CA ILE A 135 11.92 17.03 -7.90
C ILE A 135 11.10 16.33 -6.80
N PHE A 136 9.94 15.78 -7.17
CA PHE A 136 9.10 15.01 -6.26
C PHE A 136 9.87 13.85 -5.61
N GLN A 137 10.55 13.03 -6.42
CA GLN A 137 11.37 11.92 -5.93
C GLN A 137 12.48 12.40 -4.97
N TYR A 138 13.17 13.49 -5.30
CA TYR A 138 14.25 14.03 -4.48
C TYR A 138 13.74 14.45 -3.08
N VAL A 139 12.64 15.19 -3.04
CA VAL A 139 12.02 15.59 -1.77
C VAL A 139 11.51 14.39 -0.98
N ALA A 140 10.91 13.41 -1.66
CA ALA A 140 10.44 12.17 -1.04
C ALA A 140 11.57 11.40 -0.35
N PHE A 141 12.74 11.28 -0.97
CA PHE A 141 13.90 10.63 -0.36
C PHE A 141 14.43 11.41 0.85
N LYS A 142 14.50 12.75 0.76
CA LYS A 142 14.90 13.58 1.92
C LYS A 142 13.91 13.46 3.07
N TRP A 143 12.61 13.41 2.78
CA TRP A 143 11.58 13.19 3.79
C TRP A 143 11.73 11.82 4.46
N ALA A 144 11.88 10.76 3.67
CA ALA A 144 12.06 9.41 4.17
C ALA A 144 13.32 9.25 5.05
N ASN A 145 14.41 9.90 4.69
CA ASN A 145 15.67 9.89 5.43
C ASN A 145 15.70 10.86 6.63
N SER A 146 14.57 11.55 6.93
CA SER A 146 14.50 12.58 7.99
C SER A 146 15.50 13.73 7.79
N GLU A 147 15.80 14.08 6.54
CA GLU A 147 16.70 15.18 6.18
C GLU A 147 15.98 16.54 6.02
N LEU A 148 14.66 16.55 6.19
CA LEU A 148 13.84 17.76 6.16
C LEU A 148 13.46 18.16 7.58
N ASP A 149 13.69 19.43 7.92
CA ASP A 149 13.24 19.98 9.20
C ASP A 149 11.76 20.38 9.11
N LEU A 150 10.88 19.53 9.64
CA LEU A 150 9.44 19.75 9.71
C LEU A 150 9.01 20.45 11.00
N SER A 151 9.96 20.85 11.87
CA SER A 151 9.64 21.56 13.10
C SER A 151 8.89 22.87 12.82
N GLY A 152 7.85 23.14 13.60
CA GLY A 152 6.98 24.31 13.39
C GLY A 152 6.02 24.21 12.20
N THR A 153 5.84 23.02 11.62
CA THR A 153 4.81 22.71 10.62
C THR A 153 3.84 21.66 11.16
N ASP A 154 2.64 21.58 10.55
CA ASP A 154 1.67 20.51 10.82
C ASP A 154 1.84 19.31 9.86
N LEU A 155 2.98 19.24 9.16
CA LEU A 155 3.24 18.18 8.18
C LEU A 155 3.62 16.88 8.88
N GLU A 156 3.06 15.77 8.38
CA GLU A 156 3.37 14.42 8.86
C GLU A 156 4.83 14.07 8.60
N THR A 157 5.56 13.61 9.63
CA THR A 157 6.90 13.07 9.42
C THR A 157 6.80 11.67 8.79
N TYR A 158 7.84 11.25 8.07
CA TYR A 158 7.88 9.89 7.52
C TYR A 158 7.79 8.82 8.63
N LYS A 159 8.38 9.09 9.77
CA LYS A 159 8.33 8.21 10.94
C LYS A 159 6.90 8.08 11.48
N ASP A 160 6.15 9.18 11.58
CA ASP A 160 4.76 9.14 12.07
C ASP A 160 3.86 8.41 11.08
N PHE A 161 4.05 8.63 9.77
CA PHE A 161 3.39 7.86 8.71
C PHE A 161 3.65 6.34 8.87
N ARG A 162 4.90 5.92 8.96
CA ARG A 162 5.29 4.52 9.16
C ARG A 162 4.67 3.95 10.44
N PHE A 163 4.68 4.74 11.51
CA PHE A 163 4.14 4.33 12.81
C PHE A 163 2.61 4.11 12.75
N ARG A 164 1.83 5.00 12.10
CA ARG A 164 0.38 4.77 12.00
C ARG A 164 0.04 3.54 11.15
N VAL A 165 0.77 3.31 10.05
CA VAL A 165 0.57 2.10 9.24
C VAL A 165 0.88 0.83 10.05
N LYS A 166 2.02 0.82 10.76
CA LYS A 166 2.37 -0.32 11.62
C LYS A 166 1.32 -0.57 12.69
N ARG A 167 0.80 0.47 13.34
CA ARG A 167 -0.25 0.35 14.36
C ARG A 167 -1.51 -0.34 13.83
N VAL A 168 -1.88 -0.13 12.55
CA VAL A 168 -3.00 -0.88 11.94
C VAL A 168 -2.66 -2.34 11.77
N LEU A 169 -1.45 -2.65 11.31
CA LEU A 169 -1.00 -4.04 11.17
C LEU A 169 -1.04 -4.77 12.52
N ASP A 170 -0.58 -4.13 13.59
CA ASP A 170 -0.62 -4.67 14.94
C ASP A 170 -2.09 -4.94 15.38
N ARG A 171 -3.03 -3.98 15.12
CA ARG A 171 -4.46 -4.20 15.40
C ARG A 171 -5.09 -5.33 14.58
N ILE A 172 -4.67 -5.49 13.34
CA ILE A 172 -5.12 -6.61 12.51
C ILE A 172 -4.61 -7.91 13.14
N GLU A 173 -3.34 -8.00 13.49
CA GLU A 173 -2.74 -9.16 14.14
C GLU A 173 -3.48 -9.55 15.42
N ASP A 174 -3.72 -8.59 16.31
CA ASP A 174 -4.45 -8.79 17.57
C ASP A 174 -5.91 -9.26 17.36
N SER A 175 -6.50 -8.95 16.21
CA SER A 175 -7.88 -9.35 15.85
C SER A 175 -7.99 -10.75 15.25
N LEU A 176 -6.86 -11.41 14.96
CA LEU A 176 -6.85 -12.74 14.34
C LEU A 176 -7.21 -13.82 15.37
N ASP A 177 -8.39 -14.36 15.22
CA ASP A 177 -8.88 -15.49 16.01
C ASP A 177 -8.45 -16.79 15.35
N ASN A 178 -7.40 -17.39 15.74
CA ASN A 178 -6.95 -18.77 15.41
C ASN A 178 -7.62 -19.48 14.19
N LYS A 179 -8.07 -18.71 13.19
CA LYS A 179 -8.64 -19.16 11.93
C LYS A 179 -7.88 -18.55 10.77
N SER A 180 -7.73 -19.30 9.69
CA SER A 180 -7.25 -18.72 8.42
C SER A 180 -8.29 -17.75 7.89
N SER A 181 -7.85 -16.60 7.42
CA SER A 181 -8.72 -15.55 6.91
C SER A 181 -8.03 -14.84 5.71
N ASP A 182 -8.82 -14.48 4.71
CA ASP A 182 -8.37 -13.66 3.60
C ASP A 182 -9.01 -12.27 3.72
N ILE A 183 -8.19 -11.25 3.86
CA ILE A 183 -8.62 -9.86 4.08
C ILE A 183 -8.24 -9.03 2.86
N LEU A 184 -9.23 -8.41 2.21
CA LEU A 184 -9.02 -7.43 1.16
C LEU A 184 -8.75 -6.05 1.79
N ILE A 185 -7.70 -5.35 1.34
CA ILE A 185 -7.36 -4.02 1.85
C ILE A 185 -7.19 -3.08 0.66
N VAL A 186 -8.01 -2.04 0.59
CA VAL A 186 -7.95 -1.03 -0.48
C VAL A 186 -7.36 0.26 0.06
N THR A 187 -6.22 0.67 -0.46
CA THR A 187 -5.48 1.85 0.01
C THR A 187 -4.60 2.46 -1.09
N SER A 188 -3.61 3.24 -0.73
CA SER A 188 -2.70 3.96 -1.61
C SER A 188 -1.30 3.34 -1.69
N GLY A 189 -0.51 3.77 -2.68
CA GLY A 189 0.83 3.26 -2.94
C GLY A 189 1.79 3.46 -1.77
N GLY A 190 1.76 4.64 -1.14
CA GLY A 190 2.60 4.93 0.02
C GLY A 190 2.34 3.96 1.18
N THR A 191 1.07 3.72 1.51
CA THR A 191 0.67 2.76 2.55
C THR A 191 1.14 1.34 2.23
N ILE A 192 0.95 0.88 0.97
CA ILE A 192 1.40 -0.46 0.54
C ILE A 192 2.92 -0.58 0.63
N SER A 193 3.66 0.47 0.25
CA SER A 193 5.12 0.47 0.35
C SER A 193 5.61 0.45 1.81
N ALA A 194 4.91 1.13 2.72
CA ALA A 194 5.20 1.06 4.15
C ALA A 194 5.00 -0.36 4.69
N VAL A 195 3.89 -1.04 4.32
CA VAL A 195 3.64 -2.45 4.65
C VAL A 195 4.71 -3.37 4.08
N TYR A 196 5.16 -3.10 2.84
CA TYR A 196 6.30 -3.81 2.24
C TYR A 196 7.56 -3.69 3.11
N GLY A 197 7.84 -2.48 3.61
CA GLY A 197 8.96 -2.24 4.53
C GLY A 197 8.86 -3.05 5.83
N GLU A 198 7.67 -3.12 6.44
CA GLU A 198 7.44 -3.94 7.65
C GLU A 198 7.66 -5.44 7.41
N ALA A 199 7.25 -5.94 6.24
CA ALA A 199 7.38 -7.36 5.90
C ALA A 199 8.80 -7.77 5.50
N THR A 200 9.62 -6.85 4.98
CA THR A 200 10.94 -7.14 4.41
C THR A 200 12.11 -6.63 5.25
N GLY A 201 11.87 -5.64 6.11
CA GLY A 201 12.93 -4.97 6.89
C GLY A 201 13.91 -4.15 6.04
N CYS A 202 13.51 -3.76 4.82
CA CYS A 202 14.37 -2.96 3.95
C CYS A 202 14.46 -1.49 4.40
N SER A 203 15.42 -0.75 3.84
CA SER A 203 15.61 0.67 4.17
C SER A 203 14.46 1.55 3.70
N ASP A 204 14.28 2.70 4.35
CA ASP A 204 13.28 3.70 3.99
C ASP A 204 13.46 4.21 2.55
N GLU A 205 14.70 4.32 2.07
CA GLU A 205 15.02 4.64 0.68
C GLU A 205 14.47 3.57 -0.28
N GLU A 206 14.63 2.28 0.05
CA GLU A 206 14.11 1.19 -0.78
C GLU A 206 12.58 1.17 -0.77
N ILE A 207 11.95 1.45 0.37
CA ILE A 207 10.48 1.60 0.47
C ILE A 207 9.98 2.68 -0.48
N GLN A 208 10.63 3.86 -0.51
CA GLN A 208 10.26 4.94 -1.44
C GLN A 208 10.46 4.55 -2.91
N LYS A 209 11.52 3.81 -3.24
CA LYS A 209 11.70 3.29 -4.61
C LYS A 209 10.56 2.37 -5.03
N GLN A 210 10.08 1.52 -4.11
CA GLN A 210 8.94 0.65 -4.39
C GLN A 210 7.63 1.44 -4.54
N ASN A 211 7.40 2.46 -3.71
CA ASN A 211 6.22 3.32 -3.81
C ASN A 211 6.02 3.86 -5.23
N PHE A 212 7.07 4.34 -5.88
CA PHE A 212 7.01 4.88 -7.24
C PHE A 212 6.74 3.84 -8.35
N ARG A 213 6.73 2.55 -8.01
CA ARG A 213 6.56 1.44 -8.97
C ARG A 213 5.23 0.73 -8.85
N ILE A 214 4.49 0.95 -7.78
CA ILE A 214 3.22 0.27 -7.55
C ILE A 214 2.20 0.73 -8.59
N GLN A 215 1.62 -0.21 -9.35
CA GLN A 215 0.61 0.09 -10.37
C GLN A 215 -0.77 0.32 -9.75
N ASN A 216 -1.59 1.14 -10.40
CA ASN A 216 -3.00 1.26 -10.03
C ASN A 216 -3.71 -0.09 -10.18
N ALA A 217 -4.62 -0.40 -9.26
CA ALA A 217 -5.33 -1.67 -9.18
C ALA A 217 -4.43 -2.92 -9.15
N SER A 218 -3.14 -2.78 -8.77
CA SER A 218 -2.27 -3.92 -8.47
C SER A 218 -2.55 -4.49 -7.09
N VAL A 219 -2.18 -5.74 -6.89
CA VAL A 219 -2.35 -6.50 -5.65
C VAL A 219 -0.98 -6.88 -5.09
N SER A 220 -0.81 -6.62 -3.80
CA SER A 220 0.33 -7.13 -3.02
C SER A 220 -0.20 -8.03 -1.91
N GLU A 221 0.27 -9.26 -1.83
CA GLU A 221 -0.18 -10.25 -0.84
C GLU A 221 0.89 -10.44 0.23
N PHE A 222 0.46 -10.32 1.48
CA PHE A 222 1.27 -10.57 2.66
C PHE A 222 0.62 -11.66 3.52
N LEU A 223 1.44 -12.41 4.23
CA LEU A 223 0.98 -13.50 5.10
C LEU A 223 1.31 -13.18 6.56
N TYR A 224 0.29 -13.23 7.39
CA TYR A 224 0.43 -13.35 8.83
C TYR A 224 0.39 -14.83 9.24
N THR A 225 1.38 -15.23 10.02
CA THR A 225 1.40 -16.50 10.73
C THR A 225 1.69 -16.22 12.20
N THR A 226 1.50 -17.21 13.06
CA THR A 226 1.83 -17.10 14.50
C THR A 226 3.32 -16.76 14.77
N GLU A 227 4.18 -16.83 13.77
CA GLU A 227 5.63 -16.66 13.92
C GLU A 227 6.16 -15.39 13.22
N ARG A 228 5.46 -14.90 12.18
CA ARG A 228 5.99 -13.83 11.32
C ARG A 228 4.95 -13.19 10.41
N PHE A 229 5.25 -11.95 10.03
CA PHE A 229 4.65 -11.24 8.90
C PHE A 229 5.59 -11.29 7.70
N THR A 230 5.14 -11.75 6.54
CA THR A 230 6.00 -11.95 5.36
C THR A 230 5.32 -11.52 4.07
N LEU A 231 6.11 -11.00 3.15
CA LEU A 231 5.70 -10.75 1.77
C LEU A 231 5.56 -12.08 1.01
N LYS A 232 4.43 -12.27 0.32
CA LYS A 232 4.20 -13.40 -0.59
C LYS A 232 4.31 -12.97 -2.05
N THR A 233 3.60 -11.92 -2.45
CA THR A 233 3.70 -11.32 -3.79
C THR A 233 3.61 -9.81 -3.69
N PHE A 234 4.23 -9.09 -4.64
CA PHE A 234 4.25 -7.63 -4.62
C PHE A 234 3.92 -7.06 -6.00
N ASN A 235 3.00 -6.09 -6.02
CA ASN A 235 2.67 -5.29 -7.20
C ASN A 235 2.25 -6.14 -8.43
N VAL A 236 1.42 -7.16 -8.20
CA VAL A 236 0.92 -8.05 -9.26
C VAL A 236 -0.31 -7.43 -9.93
N SER A 237 -0.26 -7.31 -11.23
CA SER A 237 -1.41 -6.82 -12.03
C SER A 237 -2.23 -7.99 -12.55
N PHE A 238 -3.54 -7.95 -12.33
CA PHE A 238 -4.53 -8.90 -12.84
C PHE A 238 -5.42 -8.32 -13.95
N ILE A 239 -5.17 -7.07 -14.33
CA ILE A 239 -5.91 -6.37 -15.39
C ILE A 239 -5.12 -6.37 -16.70
N SER A 240 -5.81 -6.10 -17.82
CA SER A 240 -5.17 -6.08 -19.14
C SER A 240 -4.17 -4.93 -19.31
N GLU A 241 -3.22 -5.07 -20.23
CA GLU A 241 -2.15 -4.08 -20.44
C GLU A 241 -2.69 -2.68 -20.75
N GLU A 242 -3.82 -2.60 -21.49
CA GLU A 242 -4.42 -1.32 -21.90
C GLU A 242 -4.97 -0.51 -20.70
N LEU A 243 -5.26 -1.18 -19.61
CA LEU A 243 -5.76 -0.55 -18.38
C LEU A 243 -4.65 -0.21 -17.39
N LYS A 244 -3.40 -0.63 -17.61
CA LYS A 244 -2.33 -0.41 -16.64
C LYS A 244 -1.89 1.05 -16.60
N THR A 245 -1.86 1.62 -15.41
CA THR A 245 -1.33 2.96 -15.13
C THR A 245 -0.50 2.97 -13.85
N TYR A 246 0.35 3.96 -13.68
CA TYR A 246 1.22 4.13 -12.50
C TYR A 246 0.89 5.40 -11.71
N ILE A 247 0.18 6.33 -12.31
CA ILE A 247 -0.20 7.64 -11.73
C ILE A 247 -1.68 7.86 -11.98
#